data_22e2194f32d1ca47fc5c4e62a90954d9
#
_entry.id   22e2194f32d1ca47fc5c4e62a90954d9
#
_cell.length_a   1.000
_cell.length_b   1.000
_cell.length_c   1.000
_cell.angle_alpha   90.00
_cell.angle_beta   90.00
_cell.angle_gamma   90.00
#
_symmetry.space_group_name_H-M   'P 1'
#
loop_
_entity.id
_entity.type
_entity.pdbx_description
1 polymer ?
#
loop_
_entity_poly.entity_id
_entity_poly.type
_entity_poly.pdbx_seq_one_letter_code
_entity_poly.pdbx_strand_id
1 'polypeptide(L)'
;MEKVTKEMREALRMPLPVGAVTKHPTKTFLSSIKAIYVTERLNDVFGVGSWHLRVNHVTTTDKSMVVVKVEFSIPEYGIYFECYGGNDNGGENSKNFDLGDAYKGATTDALTKIGSYLEIGIDVFKGLNTAPAPQQQFKKWLNITDSNGSDTKEWLNVITAINEKKITSIAEVKKYYNLSKEVEVKINELWK
;
A
#
# COMPACT_ATOMS: atom_id res chain seq x y z
N MET A 1 3.72 -35.98 -10.15
CA MET A 1 3.53 -34.79 -9.30
C MET A 1 4.58 -34.84 -8.21
N GLU A 2 5.39 -33.83 -8.15
CA GLU A 2 6.33 -33.66 -7.05
C GLU A 2 5.62 -33.25 -5.77
N LYS A 3 6.27 -33.44 -4.64
CA LYS A 3 5.76 -32.96 -3.35
C LYS A 3 6.53 -31.72 -2.95
N VAL A 4 5.85 -30.74 -2.36
CA VAL A 4 6.50 -29.61 -1.71
C VAL A 4 7.44 -30.15 -0.62
N THR A 5 8.72 -29.90 -0.74
CA THR A 5 9.73 -30.39 0.24
C THR A 5 9.67 -29.55 1.52
N LYS A 6 10.35 -30.05 2.55
CA LYS A 6 10.44 -29.31 3.83
C LYS A 6 11.19 -27.99 3.62
N GLU A 7 12.24 -27.98 2.84
CA GLU A 7 13.06 -26.81 2.53
C GLU A 7 12.24 -25.76 1.77
N MET A 8 11.46 -26.19 0.77
CA MET A 8 10.54 -25.30 0.05
C MET A 8 9.50 -24.68 1.00
N ARG A 9 8.93 -25.49 1.89
CA ARG A 9 7.99 -25.00 2.89
C ARG A 9 8.62 -24.00 3.85
N GLU A 10 9.85 -24.25 4.29
CA GLU A 10 10.60 -23.32 5.14
C GLU A 10 10.86 -22.01 4.39
N ALA A 11 11.24 -22.06 3.10
CA ALA A 11 11.41 -20.88 2.27
C ALA A 11 10.12 -20.10 2.07
N LEU A 12 8.97 -20.76 1.86
CA LEU A 12 7.65 -20.09 1.77
C LEU A 12 7.30 -19.34 3.06
N ARG A 13 7.66 -19.91 4.23
CA ARG A 13 7.37 -19.37 5.55
C ARG A 13 8.38 -18.32 6.04
N MET A 14 9.47 -18.10 5.32
CA MET A 14 10.43 -17.06 5.73
C MET A 14 9.73 -15.70 5.89
N PRO A 15 10.08 -14.93 6.92
CA PRO A 15 9.51 -13.60 7.12
C PRO A 15 9.57 -12.75 5.87
N LEU A 16 8.55 -11.95 5.66
CA LEU A 16 8.53 -10.98 4.57
C LEU A 16 9.49 -9.81 4.88
N PRO A 17 10.14 -9.22 3.85
CA PRO A 17 11.07 -8.14 4.06
C PRO A 17 10.40 -6.87 4.61
N VAL A 18 11.21 -5.99 5.16
CA VAL A 18 10.76 -4.69 5.67
C VAL A 18 10.06 -3.92 4.55
N GLY A 19 8.89 -3.37 4.86
CA GLY A 19 8.07 -2.64 3.90
C GLY A 19 7.12 -3.49 3.04
N ALA A 20 7.19 -4.83 3.14
CA ALA A 20 6.21 -5.71 2.51
C ALA A 20 4.83 -5.65 3.19
N VAL A 21 4.82 -5.35 4.50
CA VAL A 21 3.60 -5.27 5.31
C VAL A 21 3.29 -3.81 5.59
N THR A 22 2.05 -3.40 5.29
CA THR A 22 1.55 -2.04 5.50
C THR A 22 0.24 -2.08 6.27
N LYS A 23 -0.16 -0.98 6.89
CA LYS A 23 -1.51 -0.87 7.45
C LYS A 23 -2.53 -0.85 6.32
N HIS A 24 -3.66 -1.53 6.54
CA HIS A 24 -4.77 -1.46 5.60
C HIS A 24 -5.30 -0.01 5.53
N PRO A 25 -5.51 0.56 4.34
CA PRO A 25 -5.81 1.99 4.18
C PRO A 25 -7.07 2.45 4.93
N THR A 26 -8.11 1.62 5.00
CA THR A 26 -9.38 1.96 5.65
C THR A 26 -9.59 1.22 6.97
N LYS A 27 -9.19 -0.05 7.06
CA LYS A 27 -9.33 -0.89 8.26
C LYS A 27 -8.00 -0.89 9.02
N THR A 28 -7.68 0.19 9.72
CA THR A 28 -6.37 0.45 10.33
C THR A 28 -5.93 -0.57 11.38
N PHE A 29 -6.85 -1.42 11.85
CA PHE A 29 -6.57 -2.55 12.73
C PHE A 29 -6.06 -3.78 11.98
N LEU A 30 -6.12 -3.78 10.63
CA LEU A 30 -5.59 -4.84 9.78
C LEU A 30 -4.27 -4.43 9.14
N SER A 31 -3.45 -5.43 8.88
CA SER A 31 -2.25 -5.30 8.05
C SER A 31 -2.50 -5.87 6.67
N SER A 32 -1.90 -5.26 5.65
CA SER A 32 -1.96 -5.73 4.26
C SER A 32 -0.57 -6.10 3.80
N ILE A 33 -0.47 -7.18 3.04
CA ILE A 33 0.77 -7.61 2.37
C ILE A 33 0.74 -7.06 0.94
N LYS A 34 1.82 -6.44 0.50
CA LYS A 34 1.98 -6.05 -0.90
C LYS A 34 2.17 -7.29 -1.76
N ALA A 35 1.28 -7.51 -2.73
CA ALA A 35 1.25 -8.71 -3.57
C ALA A 35 2.56 -8.99 -4.32
N ILE A 36 3.36 -7.96 -4.61
CA ILE A 36 4.64 -8.14 -5.29
C ILE A 36 5.60 -9.04 -4.50
N TYR A 37 5.59 -8.99 -3.17
CA TYR A 37 6.42 -9.87 -2.34
C TYR A 37 5.89 -11.30 -2.29
N VAL A 38 4.59 -11.51 -2.52
CA VAL A 38 4.03 -12.85 -2.73
C VAL A 38 4.49 -13.41 -4.07
N THR A 39 4.42 -12.60 -5.13
CA THR A 39 4.92 -12.96 -6.47
C THR A 39 6.41 -13.33 -6.43
N GLU A 40 7.24 -12.49 -5.80
CA GLU A 40 8.68 -12.73 -5.64
C GLU A 40 8.93 -14.07 -4.93
N ARG A 41 8.26 -14.32 -3.80
CA ARG A 41 8.40 -15.56 -3.04
C ARG A 41 7.96 -16.80 -3.85
N LEU A 42 6.88 -16.70 -4.63
CA LEU A 42 6.47 -17.79 -5.53
C LEU A 42 7.52 -18.08 -6.59
N ASN A 43 8.11 -17.03 -7.17
CA ASN A 43 9.19 -17.17 -8.16
C ASN A 43 10.47 -17.74 -7.57
N ASP A 44 10.83 -17.34 -6.35
CA ASP A 44 12.02 -17.83 -5.66
C ASP A 44 11.93 -19.33 -5.32
N VAL A 45 10.74 -19.79 -4.92
CA VAL A 45 10.55 -21.17 -4.45
C VAL A 45 10.22 -22.13 -5.58
N PHE A 46 9.39 -21.72 -6.53
CA PHE A 46 8.88 -22.59 -7.59
C PHE A 46 9.50 -22.30 -8.97
N GLY A 47 10.16 -21.17 -9.13
CA GLY A 47 10.70 -20.71 -10.41
C GLY A 47 9.76 -19.79 -11.17
N VAL A 48 10.34 -18.88 -11.95
CA VAL A 48 9.60 -17.97 -12.82
C VAL A 48 8.89 -18.74 -13.92
N GLY A 49 7.57 -18.56 -14.04
CA GLY A 49 6.77 -19.22 -15.06
C GLY A 49 6.28 -20.62 -14.71
N SER A 50 6.60 -21.14 -13.52
CA SER A 50 6.16 -22.48 -13.06
C SER A 50 4.72 -22.48 -12.53
N TRP A 51 4.14 -21.32 -12.23
CA TRP A 51 2.79 -21.18 -11.71
C TRP A 51 1.90 -20.40 -12.68
N HIS A 52 0.61 -20.69 -12.64
CA HIS A 52 -0.40 -20.08 -13.49
C HIS A 52 -1.45 -19.37 -12.65
N LEU A 53 -1.93 -18.26 -13.19
CA LEU A 53 -3.00 -17.48 -12.59
C LEU A 53 -4.01 -17.14 -13.67
N ARG A 54 -5.27 -17.59 -13.49
CA ARG A 54 -6.39 -17.21 -14.35
C ARG A 54 -7.34 -16.33 -13.56
N VAL A 55 -7.75 -15.22 -14.17
CA VAL A 55 -8.66 -14.25 -13.55
C VAL A 55 -9.99 -14.25 -14.31
N ASN A 56 -11.07 -14.48 -13.60
CA ASN A 56 -12.43 -14.42 -14.13
C ASN A 56 -13.20 -13.31 -13.40
N HIS A 57 -13.83 -12.43 -14.16
CA HIS A 57 -14.70 -11.39 -13.59
C HIS A 57 -15.98 -12.01 -13.03
N VAL A 58 -16.39 -11.57 -11.85
CA VAL A 58 -17.67 -11.93 -11.23
C VAL A 58 -18.58 -10.72 -11.30
N THR A 59 -19.72 -10.88 -11.97
CA THR A 59 -20.75 -9.83 -12.02
C THR A 59 -21.33 -9.61 -10.63
N THR A 60 -21.32 -8.37 -10.15
CA THR A 60 -21.93 -7.95 -8.89
C THR A 60 -23.07 -6.97 -9.14
N THR A 61 -23.99 -6.88 -8.21
CA THR A 61 -25.06 -5.86 -8.24
C THR A 61 -24.54 -4.50 -7.74
N ASP A 62 -23.45 -4.49 -6.96
CA ASP A 62 -22.82 -3.29 -6.46
C ASP A 62 -21.75 -2.81 -7.46
N LYS A 63 -22.05 -1.71 -8.15
CA LYS A 63 -21.16 -1.10 -9.14
C LYS A 63 -19.94 -0.42 -8.53
N SER A 64 -19.90 -0.23 -7.21
CA SER A 64 -18.72 0.29 -6.52
C SER A 64 -17.64 -0.76 -6.29
N MET A 65 -18.01 -2.04 -6.44
CA MET A 65 -17.11 -3.17 -6.18
C MET A 65 -16.75 -3.91 -7.46
N VAL A 66 -15.46 -4.18 -7.62
CA VAL A 66 -14.97 -5.20 -8.56
C VAL A 66 -14.67 -6.46 -7.77
N VAL A 67 -15.23 -7.58 -8.22
CA VAL A 67 -14.94 -8.91 -7.68
C VAL A 67 -14.39 -9.78 -8.79
N VAL A 68 -13.30 -10.48 -8.52
CA VAL A 68 -12.72 -11.46 -9.42
C VAL A 68 -12.64 -12.83 -8.72
N LYS A 69 -12.82 -13.88 -9.50
CA LYS A 69 -12.46 -15.24 -9.12
C LYS A 69 -11.11 -15.54 -9.74
N VAL A 70 -10.14 -15.90 -8.91
CA VAL A 70 -8.80 -16.28 -9.34
C VAL A 70 -8.63 -17.77 -9.16
N GLU A 71 -8.19 -18.43 -10.22
CA GLU A 71 -7.72 -19.80 -10.23
C GLU A 71 -6.19 -19.77 -10.30
N PHE A 72 -5.56 -20.44 -9.35
CA PHE A 72 -4.11 -20.51 -9.23
C PHE A 72 -3.66 -21.98 -9.27
N SER A 73 -2.60 -22.27 -10.01
CA SER A 73 -2.04 -23.62 -10.05
C SER A 73 -0.53 -23.63 -10.18
N ILE A 74 0.07 -24.68 -9.60
CA ILE A 74 1.46 -25.09 -9.83
C ILE A 74 1.40 -26.55 -10.24
N PRO A 75 1.31 -26.86 -11.55
CA PRO A 75 1.00 -28.21 -12.06
C PRO A 75 2.01 -29.26 -11.61
N GLU A 76 3.28 -28.92 -11.56
CA GLU A 76 4.38 -29.81 -11.15
C GLU A 76 4.16 -30.42 -9.77
N TYR A 77 3.60 -29.61 -8.84
CA TYR A 77 3.33 -30.00 -7.45
C TYR A 77 1.88 -30.40 -7.22
N GLY A 78 1.04 -30.39 -8.26
CA GLY A 78 -0.39 -30.69 -8.13
C GLY A 78 -1.17 -29.70 -7.27
N ILE A 79 -0.67 -28.47 -7.14
CA ILE A 79 -1.30 -27.43 -6.36
C ILE A 79 -2.35 -26.73 -7.22
N TYR A 80 -3.56 -26.60 -6.68
CA TYR A 80 -4.65 -25.85 -7.27
C TYR A 80 -5.46 -25.16 -6.18
N PHE A 81 -5.69 -23.87 -6.33
CA PHE A 81 -6.52 -23.07 -5.43
C PHE A 81 -7.47 -22.18 -6.23
N GLU A 82 -8.63 -21.92 -5.66
CA GLU A 82 -9.53 -20.88 -6.09
C GLU A 82 -9.74 -19.87 -4.96
N CYS A 83 -9.80 -18.60 -5.31
CA CYS A 83 -10.03 -17.53 -4.35
C CYS A 83 -10.77 -16.38 -5.00
N TYR A 84 -11.55 -15.66 -4.21
CA TYR A 84 -12.12 -14.39 -4.61
C TYR A 84 -11.27 -13.24 -4.10
N GLY A 85 -11.14 -12.20 -4.92
CA GLY A 85 -10.58 -10.91 -4.53
C GLY A 85 -11.57 -9.80 -4.84
N GLY A 86 -11.54 -8.77 -4.03
CA GLY A 86 -12.42 -7.63 -4.17
C GLY A 86 -11.68 -6.31 -4.03
N ASN A 87 -12.13 -5.30 -4.77
CA ASN A 87 -11.64 -3.94 -4.62
C ASN A 87 -12.78 -2.95 -4.80
N ASP A 88 -12.90 -2.04 -3.85
CA ASP A 88 -13.81 -0.91 -3.89
C ASP A 88 -13.06 0.29 -4.47
N ASN A 89 -13.61 0.90 -5.52
CA ASN A 89 -13.07 2.10 -6.15
C ASN A 89 -13.95 3.34 -5.94
N GLY A 90 -14.88 3.27 -4.99
CA GLY A 90 -15.80 4.36 -4.66
C GLY A 90 -16.96 4.55 -5.64
N GLY A 91 -17.10 3.69 -6.65
CA GLY A 91 -18.17 3.72 -7.65
C GLY A 91 -17.96 4.73 -8.78
N GLU A 92 -18.82 4.66 -9.79
CA GLU A 92 -18.74 5.43 -11.06
C GLU A 92 -18.73 6.96 -10.86
N ASN A 93 -19.24 7.46 -9.74
CA ASN A 93 -19.29 8.89 -9.42
C ASN A 93 -18.08 9.37 -8.60
N SER A 94 -17.15 8.49 -8.28
CA SER A 94 -15.92 8.85 -7.57
C SER A 94 -14.98 9.61 -8.48
N LYS A 95 -14.35 10.69 -7.97
CA LYS A 95 -13.31 11.42 -8.69
C LYS A 95 -12.08 10.55 -9.01
N ASN A 96 -11.89 9.47 -8.25
CA ASN A 96 -10.77 8.54 -8.39
C ASN A 96 -11.22 7.20 -9.02
N PHE A 97 -12.37 7.20 -9.70
CA PHE A 97 -12.86 6.00 -10.35
C PHE A 97 -11.89 5.56 -11.45
N ASP A 98 -11.26 4.42 -11.22
CA ASP A 98 -10.43 3.73 -12.20
C ASP A 98 -10.75 2.24 -12.17
N LEU A 99 -11.50 1.79 -13.18
CA LEU A 99 -11.92 0.41 -13.29
C LEU A 99 -10.72 -0.53 -13.51
N GLY A 100 -9.69 -0.07 -14.21
CA GLY A 100 -8.48 -0.83 -14.44
C GLY A 100 -7.72 -1.09 -13.13
N ASP A 101 -7.59 -0.07 -12.29
CA ASP A 101 -6.96 -0.21 -10.96
C ASP A 101 -7.81 -1.08 -10.03
N ALA A 102 -9.13 -0.99 -10.11
CA ALA A 102 -10.01 -1.85 -9.34
C ALA A 102 -9.84 -3.34 -9.67
N TYR A 103 -9.72 -3.69 -10.97
CA TYR A 103 -9.43 -5.07 -11.39
C TYR A 103 -8.05 -5.56 -10.94
N LYS A 104 -7.01 -4.73 -11.07
CA LYS A 104 -5.67 -5.04 -10.57
C LYS A 104 -5.68 -5.24 -9.05
N GLY A 105 -6.35 -4.34 -8.32
CA GLY A 105 -6.49 -4.43 -6.88
C GLY A 105 -7.21 -5.71 -6.45
N ALA A 106 -8.34 -6.05 -7.06
CA ALA A 106 -9.08 -7.28 -6.78
C ALA A 106 -8.23 -8.54 -7.08
N THR A 107 -7.47 -8.53 -8.19
CA THR A 107 -6.59 -9.64 -8.56
C THR A 107 -5.47 -9.83 -7.53
N THR A 108 -4.82 -8.75 -7.11
CA THR A 108 -3.72 -8.80 -6.13
C THR A 108 -4.22 -9.15 -4.73
N ASP A 109 -5.44 -8.77 -4.36
CA ASP A 109 -6.09 -9.20 -3.13
C ASP A 109 -6.25 -10.73 -3.10
N ALA A 110 -6.80 -11.32 -4.16
CA ALA A 110 -6.92 -12.76 -4.30
C ALA A 110 -5.56 -13.47 -4.26
N LEU A 111 -4.54 -12.95 -4.98
CA LEU A 111 -3.19 -13.52 -4.99
C LEU A 111 -2.55 -13.50 -3.60
N THR A 112 -2.73 -12.43 -2.86
CA THR A 112 -2.23 -12.31 -1.48
C THR A 112 -2.89 -13.36 -0.58
N LYS A 113 -4.19 -13.59 -0.75
CA LYS A 113 -4.92 -14.62 -0.01
C LYS A 113 -4.44 -16.02 -0.39
N ILE A 114 -4.22 -16.31 -1.67
CA ILE A 114 -3.63 -17.57 -2.15
C ILE A 114 -2.24 -17.77 -1.56
N GLY A 115 -1.41 -16.71 -1.50
CA GLY A 115 -0.12 -16.75 -0.83
C GLY A 115 -0.21 -17.27 0.61
N SER A 116 -1.26 -16.89 1.35
CA SER A 116 -1.49 -17.39 2.71
C SER A 116 -1.80 -18.89 2.79
N TYR A 117 -2.39 -19.47 1.75
CA TYR A 117 -2.60 -20.93 1.66
C TYR A 117 -1.29 -21.69 1.47
N LEU A 118 -0.31 -21.04 0.85
CA LEU A 118 1.07 -21.50 0.71
C LEU A 118 1.97 -21.06 1.88
N GLU A 119 1.38 -20.53 2.94
CA GLU A 119 2.05 -20.06 4.15
C GLU A 119 2.93 -18.80 3.96
N ILE A 120 2.87 -18.11 2.82
CA ILE A 120 3.57 -16.84 2.59
C ILE A 120 2.94 -15.75 3.47
N GLY A 121 3.74 -15.11 4.31
CA GLY A 121 3.25 -14.09 5.25
C GLY A 121 2.25 -14.60 6.28
N ILE A 122 2.29 -15.89 6.60
CA ILE A 122 1.34 -16.53 7.52
C ILE A 122 1.33 -15.91 8.91
N ASP A 123 2.44 -15.37 9.35
CA ASP A 123 2.61 -14.61 10.59
C ASP A 123 1.77 -13.32 10.60
N VAL A 124 1.70 -12.63 9.47
CA VAL A 124 0.86 -11.43 9.29
C VAL A 124 -0.62 -11.81 9.40
N PHE A 125 -1.05 -12.88 8.73
CA PHE A 125 -2.43 -13.36 8.80
C PHE A 125 -2.84 -13.85 10.18
N LYS A 126 -1.87 -14.32 10.98
CA LYS A 126 -2.06 -14.69 12.38
C LYS A 126 -2.02 -13.49 13.33
N GLY A 127 -1.73 -12.27 12.84
CA GLY A 127 -1.56 -11.09 13.68
C GLY A 127 -0.28 -11.08 14.52
N LEU A 128 0.68 -11.95 14.21
CA LEU A 128 1.96 -12.06 14.94
C LEU A 128 2.99 -11.05 14.43
N ASN A 129 2.89 -10.66 13.15
CA ASN A 129 3.74 -9.66 12.51
C ASN A 129 2.85 -8.59 11.88
N THR A 130 2.51 -7.59 12.67
CA THR A 130 1.70 -6.47 12.21
C THR A 130 2.57 -5.41 11.55
N ALA A 131 1.99 -4.64 10.63
CA ALA A 131 2.68 -3.49 10.06
C ALA A 131 3.22 -2.60 11.21
N PRO A 132 4.46 -2.14 11.11
CA PRO A 132 4.98 -1.18 12.07
C PRO A 132 4.02 0.01 12.15
N ALA A 133 3.85 0.56 13.36
CA ALA A 133 3.12 1.80 13.53
C ALA A 133 3.63 2.79 12.47
N PRO A 134 2.75 3.61 11.84
CA PRO A 134 3.24 4.61 10.90
C PRO A 134 4.39 5.30 11.60
N GLN A 135 5.58 5.21 11.02
CA GLN A 135 6.66 6.08 11.48
C GLN A 135 6.07 7.48 11.40
N GLN A 136 5.91 8.13 12.56
CA GLN A 136 5.67 9.55 12.55
C GLN A 136 6.83 10.08 11.68
N GLN A 137 6.52 10.46 10.45
CA GLN A 137 7.47 11.25 9.69
C GLN A 137 7.73 12.44 10.59
N PHE A 138 8.91 12.48 11.19
CA PHE A 138 9.32 13.64 11.96
C PHE A 138 9.27 14.79 10.97
N LYS A 139 8.17 15.54 11.04
CA LYS A 139 8.00 16.72 10.20
C LYS A 139 9.19 17.62 10.52
N LYS A 140 9.93 18.01 9.51
CA LYS A 140 10.98 18.99 9.68
C LYS A 140 10.36 20.28 10.23
N TRP A 141 11.10 21.00 11.06
CA TRP A 141 10.73 22.34 11.43
C TRP A 141 10.85 23.25 10.20
N LEU A 142 9.84 24.05 9.94
CA LEU A 142 9.89 25.08 8.93
C LEU A 142 10.65 26.26 9.53
N ASN A 143 11.86 26.46 9.06
CA ASN A 143 12.67 27.63 9.42
C ASN A 143 12.55 28.66 8.31
N ILE A 144 12.41 29.93 8.68
CA ILE A 144 12.33 31.04 7.72
C ILE A 144 13.69 31.28 7.11
N THR A 145 14.72 31.41 7.97
CA THR A 145 16.11 31.68 7.55
C THR A 145 17.03 30.51 7.92
N ASP A 146 18.08 30.36 7.15
CA ASP A 146 19.21 29.47 7.44
C ASP A 146 20.21 30.11 8.44
N SER A 147 21.34 29.42 8.71
CA SER A 147 22.39 29.89 9.59
C SER A 147 23.07 31.16 9.09
N ASN A 148 22.94 31.53 7.83
CA ASN A 148 23.53 32.70 7.19
C ASN A 148 22.53 33.87 7.10
N GLY A 149 21.32 33.72 7.63
CA GLY A 149 20.24 34.71 7.57
C GLY A 149 19.50 34.79 6.24
N SER A 150 19.76 33.87 5.32
CA SER A 150 19.05 33.80 4.03
C SER A 150 17.78 32.96 4.15
N ASP A 151 16.75 33.28 3.36
CA ASP A 151 15.53 32.52 3.34
C ASP A 151 15.78 31.07 2.96
N THR A 152 15.19 30.13 3.71
CA THR A 152 15.32 28.72 3.40
C THR A 152 14.52 28.34 2.15
N LYS A 153 14.98 27.32 1.44
CA LYS A 153 14.27 26.78 0.28
C LYS A 153 12.84 26.31 0.64
N GLU A 154 12.69 25.70 1.81
CA GLU A 154 11.41 25.24 2.34
C GLU A 154 10.45 26.40 2.58
N TRP A 155 10.93 27.50 3.14
CA TRP A 155 10.16 28.71 3.36
C TRP A 155 9.71 29.33 2.05
N LEU A 156 10.60 29.49 1.07
CA LEU A 156 10.27 30.02 -0.26
C LEU A 156 9.23 29.16 -0.97
N ASN A 157 9.33 27.82 -0.85
CA ASN A 157 8.33 26.90 -1.42
C ASN A 157 6.94 27.09 -0.80
N VAL A 158 6.86 27.31 0.52
CA VAL A 158 5.59 27.57 1.22
C VAL A 158 4.99 28.89 0.76
N ILE A 159 5.79 29.97 0.67
CA ILE A 159 5.34 31.28 0.17
C ILE A 159 4.79 31.14 -1.25
N THR A 160 5.53 30.47 -2.13
CA THR A 160 5.09 30.26 -3.52
C THR A 160 3.77 29.50 -3.57
N ALA A 161 3.61 28.43 -2.79
CA ALA A 161 2.38 27.66 -2.75
C ALA A 161 1.17 28.44 -2.19
N ILE A 162 1.39 29.35 -1.25
CA ILE A 162 0.36 30.29 -0.74
C ILE A 162 -0.03 31.28 -1.84
N ASN A 163 0.93 31.90 -2.50
CA ASN A 163 0.69 32.88 -3.57
C ASN A 163 -0.04 32.25 -4.76
N GLU A 164 0.25 31.00 -5.08
CA GLU A 164 -0.42 30.22 -6.12
C GLU A 164 -1.78 29.63 -5.67
N LYS A 165 -2.23 29.95 -4.43
CA LYS A 165 -3.47 29.45 -3.81
C LYS A 165 -3.55 27.91 -3.73
N LYS A 166 -2.42 27.23 -3.76
CA LYS A 166 -2.31 25.78 -3.53
C LYS A 166 -2.44 25.41 -2.05
N ILE A 167 -2.07 26.32 -1.17
CA ILE A 167 -2.24 26.24 0.29
C ILE A 167 -3.08 27.40 0.73
N THR A 168 -4.18 27.11 1.41
CA THR A 168 -5.19 28.09 1.80
C THR A 168 -5.37 28.22 3.32
N SER A 169 -4.67 27.37 4.08
CA SER A 169 -4.75 27.37 5.54
C SER A 169 -3.46 26.91 6.20
N ILE A 170 -3.23 27.39 7.43
CA ILE A 170 -2.10 26.96 8.26
C ILE A 170 -2.13 25.45 8.57
N ALA A 171 -3.35 24.86 8.62
CA ALA A 171 -3.54 23.44 8.84
C ALA A 171 -2.93 22.59 7.70
N GLU A 172 -2.92 23.11 6.47
CA GLU A 172 -2.31 22.46 5.32
C GLU A 172 -0.77 22.49 5.40
N VAL A 173 -0.19 23.62 5.82
CA VAL A 173 1.26 23.71 6.07
C VAL A 173 1.68 22.73 7.19
N LYS A 174 0.88 22.63 8.25
CA LYS A 174 1.09 21.71 9.39
C LYS A 174 1.03 20.23 8.98
N LYS A 175 0.50 19.87 7.81
CA LYS A 175 0.59 18.49 7.30
C LYS A 175 2.03 18.10 6.96
N TYR A 176 2.86 19.06 6.53
CA TYR A 176 4.21 18.81 6.01
C TYR A 176 5.31 19.24 6.98
N TYR A 177 5.07 20.28 7.78
CA TYR A 177 6.07 20.89 8.65
C TYR A 177 5.59 21.07 10.08
N ASN A 178 6.53 21.03 11.03
CA ASN A 178 6.33 21.57 12.36
C ASN A 178 6.55 23.08 12.29
N LEU A 179 5.70 23.86 12.95
CA LEU A 179 5.75 25.31 12.94
C LEU A 179 6.03 25.83 14.35
N SER A 180 6.95 26.80 14.46
CA SER A 180 7.05 27.61 15.67
C SER A 180 5.95 28.69 15.68
N LYS A 181 5.65 29.26 16.85
CA LYS A 181 4.67 30.34 16.97
C LYS A 181 5.01 31.54 16.08
N GLU A 182 6.30 31.84 15.95
CA GLU A 182 6.79 32.94 15.11
C GLU A 182 6.49 32.65 13.61
N VAL A 183 6.76 31.44 13.16
CA VAL A 183 6.47 31.02 11.77
C VAL A 183 4.96 31.04 11.50
N GLU A 184 4.14 30.60 12.46
CA GLU A 184 2.67 30.65 12.33
C GLU A 184 2.17 32.07 12.15
N VAL A 185 2.72 33.03 12.90
CA VAL A 185 2.36 34.45 12.76
C VAL A 185 2.70 34.96 11.37
N LYS A 186 3.94 34.72 10.91
CA LYS A 186 4.39 35.16 9.58
C LYS A 186 3.57 34.53 8.44
N ILE A 187 3.22 33.26 8.55
CA ILE A 187 2.36 32.61 7.56
C ILE A 187 0.96 33.27 7.53
N ASN A 188 0.38 33.56 8.69
CA ASN A 188 -0.94 34.21 8.76
C ASN A 188 -0.92 35.64 8.20
N GLU A 189 0.22 36.31 8.19
CA GLU A 189 0.39 37.64 7.56
C GLU A 189 0.35 37.58 6.04
N LEU A 190 0.74 36.45 5.42
CA LEU A 190 0.71 36.25 3.98
C LEU A 190 -0.70 36.08 3.40
N TRP A 191 -1.70 35.85 4.25
CA TRP A 191 -3.11 35.74 3.84
C TRP A 191 -3.94 37.01 4.09
N LYS A 192 -3.32 38.07 4.65
CA LYS A 192 -3.96 39.39 4.84
C LYS A 192 -3.80 40.24 3.59
#